data_cddd5502f8f227c83d3687bfa0d7f889
#
_entry.id   cddd5502f8f227c83d3687bfa0d7f889
#
_cell.length_a   1.000
_cell.length_b   1.000
_cell.length_c   1.000
_cell.angle_alpha   90.00
_cell.angle_beta   90.00
_cell.angle_gamma   90.00
#
_symmetry.space_group_name_H-M   'P 1'
#
loop_
_entity.id
_entity.type
_entity.pdbx_description
1 polymer ?
#
loop_
_entity_poly.entity_id
_entity_poly.type
_entity_poly.pdbx_seq_one_letter_code
_entity_poly.pdbx_strand_id
1 'polypeptide(L)'
;MFLSRLISFSILTIFATALTGCSTAKYYSHAVVGHLQLTTGLTPIQKIIEQNDTNKELRRQLELVTELRDFAENKLSLDVGKAYSKYKHIDRSAAVWVVYAAPTFSTKLQTWKYPIVGEYQSRGFFKERMAKEYSAKLHSQGFDVYVGEAIAYSTLGWFSDPLLSTFLDDSDEELAETLFHELTHRTYYLKGDTMFNESFATAFAQKSVQLWLKEKGQEKRLEKYRQKLKRRDEFRSLLQETKNGLSLIYNNANNDSEAILQKRKQDSIQSFKATCIALRKKWNKPKSLESWIDEEVNNAKIAASSVYLLKVPYFNQLWEQANQDPKTYLEMVKTLE
;
A
#
# COMPACT_ATOMS: atom_id res chain seq x y z
N MET A 1 -50.65 1.17 26.56
CA MET A 1 -50.08 1.76 25.34
C MET A 1 -48.62 2.20 25.50
N PHE A 2 -48.15 2.63 26.67
CA PHE A 2 -46.74 3.03 26.89
C PHE A 2 -45.77 1.83 26.99
N LEU A 3 -46.16 0.73 27.64
CA LEU A 3 -45.28 -0.45 27.80
C LEU A 3 -45.02 -1.19 26.47
N SER A 4 -45.97 -1.23 25.53
CA SER A 4 -45.79 -1.87 24.25
C SER A 4 -44.80 -1.12 23.34
N ARG A 5 -44.74 0.22 23.45
CA ARG A 5 -43.75 1.05 22.71
C ARG A 5 -42.32 0.92 23.25
N LEU A 6 -42.16 0.77 24.58
CA LEU A 6 -40.85 0.53 25.19
C LEU A 6 -40.27 -0.84 24.81
N ILE A 7 -41.09 -1.89 24.79
CA ILE A 7 -40.68 -3.24 24.37
C ILE A 7 -40.31 -3.27 22.89
N SER A 8 -41.09 -2.59 22.03
CA SER A 8 -40.79 -2.48 20.60
C SER A 8 -39.47 -1.70 20.33
N PHE A 9 -39.20 -0.65 21.10
CA PHE A 9 -37.97 0.11 20.97
C PHE A 9 -36.73 -0.69 21.45
N SER A 10 -36.88 -1.46 22.54
CA SER A 10 -35.82 -2.34 23.06
C SER A 10 -35.53 -3.51 22.12
N ILE A 11 -36.54 -4.10 21.49
CA ILE A 11 -36.37 -5.17 20.49
C ILE A 11 -35.71 -4.64 19.23
N LEU A 12 -36.08 -3.43 18.76
CA LEU A 12 -35.45 -2.79 17.60
C LEU A 12 -33.98 -2.45 17.84
N THR A 13 -33.62 -1.97 19.06
CA THR A 13 -32.22 -1.69 19.44
C THR A 13 -31.38 -2.97 19.56
N ILE A 14 -31.96 -4.05 20.14
CA ILE A 14 -31.26 -5.35 20.22
C ILE A 14 -31.07 -5.96 18.83
N PHE A 15 -32.06 -5.81 17.92
CA PHE A 15 -31.95 -6.29 16.55
C PHE A 15 -30.92 -5.48 15.73
N ALA A 16 -30.83 -4.16 15.93
CA ALA A 16 -29.83 -3.30 15.28
C ALA A 16 -28.40 -3.61 15.78
N THR A 17 -28.21 -3.88 17.07
CA THR A 17 -26.91 -4.28 17.64
C THR A 17 -26.51 -5.69 17.23
N ALA A 18 -27.47 -6.62 17.07
CA ALA A 18 -27.21 -7.97 16.55
C ALA A 18 -26.76 -7.95 15.07
N LEU A 19 -27.33 -7.08 14.23
CA LEU A 19 -26.94 -6.94 12.82
C LEU A 19 -25.53 -6.35 12.66
N THR A 20 -25.12 -5.38 13.49
CA THR A 20 -23.77 -4.86 13.51
C THR A 20 -22.76 -5.87 14.05
N GLY A 21 -23.13 -6.66 15.05
CA GLY A 21 -22.33 -7.77 15.59
C GLY A 21 -22.05 -8.86 14.57
N CYS A 22 -23.06 -9.29 13.79
CA CYS A 22 -22.89 -10.32 12.75
C CYS A 22 -21.96 -9.89 11.61
N SER A 23 -22.03 -8.64 11.16
CA SER A 23 -21.14 -8.15 10.08
C SER A 23 -19.68 -8.04 10.53
N THR A 24 -19.47 -7.62 11.76
CA THR A 24 -18.12 -7.52 12.37
C THR A 24 -17.54 -8.91 12.63
N ALA A 25 -18.29 -9.83 13.19
CA ALA A 25 -17.88 -11.22 13.38
C ALA A 25 -17.53 -11.91 12.05
N LYS A 26 -18.34 -11.71 11.01
CA LYS A 26 -18.09 -12.21 9.66
C LYS A 26 -16.78 -11.64 9.08
N TYR A 27 -16.49 -10.36 9.29
CA TYR A 27 -15.25 -9.74 8.84
C TYR A 27 -14.04 -10.35 9.54
N TYR A 28 -14.04 -10.44 10.87
CA TYR A 28 -12.91 -11.00 11.60
C TYR A 28 -12.69 -12.49 11.33
N SER A 29 -13.74 -13.29 11.24
CA SER A 29 -13.59 -14.70 10.84
C SER A 29 -12.97 -14.85 9.45
N HIS A 30 -13.38 -14.01 8.50
CA HIS A 30 -12.78 -13.95 7.17
C HIS A 30 -11.30 -13.52 7.23
N ALA A 31 -10.96 -12.53 8.05
CA ALA A 31 -9.58 -12.06 8.23
C ALA A 31 -8.68 -13.16 8.79
N VAL A 32 -9.15 -13.89 9.83
CA VAL A 32 -8.42 -15.03 10.40
C VAL A 32 -8.22 -16.15 9.38
N VAL A 33 -9.29 -16.56 8.68
CA VAL A 33 -9.19 -17.60 7.64
C VAL A 33 -8.24 -17.16 6.52
N GLY A 34 -8.32 -15.91 6.06
CA GLY A 34 -7.45 -15.37 5.04
C GLY A 34 -5.98 -15.34 5.46
N HIS A 35 -5.71 -14.91 6.70
CA HIS A 35 -4.36 -14.95 7.29
C HIS A 35 -3.81 -16.40 7.31
N LEU A 36 -4.58 -17.36 7.82
CA LEU A 36 -4.18 -18.76 7.85
C LEU A 36 -3.93 -19.31 6.43
N GLN A 37 -4.77 -18.93 5.46
CA GLN A 37 -4.56 -19.33 4.07
C GLN A 37 -3.24 -18.84 3.49
N LEU A 38 -2.75 -17.66 3.86
CA LEU A 38 -1.47 -17.15 3.38
C LEU A 38 -0.27 -17.69 4.15
N THR A 39 -0.44 -18.01 5.44
CA THR A 39 0.67 -18.35 6.34
C THR A 39 0.83 -19.87 6.60
N THR A 40 -0.04 -20.71 6.03
CA THR A 40 0.06 -22.18 6.13
C THR A 40 0.34 -22.81 4.77
N GLY A 41 0.85 -24.06 4.77
CA GLY A 41 1.20 -24.77 3.54
C GLY A 41 2.37 -24.14 2.78
N LEU A 42 3.32 -23.58 3.51
CA LEU A 42 4.49 -22.90 2.97
C LEU A 42 5.61 -23.91 2.67
N THR A 43 6.28 -23.74 1.54
CA THR A 43 7.45 -24.55 1.17
C THR A 43 8.73 -23.71 1.32
N PRO A 44 9.79 -24.24 2.00
CA PRO A 44 11.08 -23.56 2.02
C PRO A 44 11.58 -23.27 0.61
N ILE A 45 12.06 -22.04 0.37
CA ILE A 45 12.56 -21.60 -0.94
C ILE A 45 13.68 -22.52 -1.42
N GLN A 46 14.62 -22.85 -0.55
CA GLN A 46 15.76 -23.72 -0.87
C GLN A 46 15.30 -25.07 -1.41
N LYS A 47 14.26 -25.66 -0.79
CA LYS A 47 13.70 -26.94 -1.26
C LYS A 47 13.14 -26.85 -2.68
N ILE A 48 12.54 -25.72 -3.04
CA ILE A 48 11.99 -25.49 -4.40
C ILE A 48 13.15 -25.32 -5.41
N ILE A 49 14.18 -24.56 -5.05
CA ILE A 49 15.36 -24.34 -5.89
C ILE A 49 16.06 -25.67 -6.24
N GLU A 50 16.12 -26.61 -5.30
CA GLU A 50 16.77 -27.90 -5.46
C GLU A 50 15.95 -28.94 -6.25
N GLN A 51 14.65 -28.71 -6.45
CA GLN A 51 13.78 -29.63 -7.21
C GLN A 51 14.06 -29.56 -8.71
N ASN A 52 14.31 -30.68 -9.38
CA ASN A 52 14.68 -30.76 -10.79
C ASN A 52 13.58 -30.24 -11.74
N ASP A 53 12.31 -30.37 -11.35
CA ASP A 53 11.13 -30.00 -12.12
C ASP A 53 10.65 -28.55 -11.91
N THR A 54 11.33 -27.79 -11.03
CA THR A 54 11.00 -26.37 -10.81
C THR A 54 11.19 -25.58 -12.09
N ASN A 55 10.16 -24.80 -12.46
CA ASN A 55 10.20 -23.88 -13.59
C ASN A 55 11.44 -22.97 -13.49
N LYS A 56 12.15 -22.78 -14.61
CA LYS A 56 13.42 -22.02 -14.67
C LYS A 56 13.26 -20.58 -14.18
N GLU A 57 12.17 -19.93 -14.53
CA GLU A 57 11.92 -18.54 -14.13
C GLU A 57 11.62 -18.45 -12.65
N LEU A 58 10.78 -19.33 -12.11
CA LEU A 58 10.53 -19.40 -10.67
C LEU A 58 11.83 -19.64 -9.90
N ARG A 59 12.66 -20.59 -10.36
CA ARG A 59 13.97 -20.85 -9.73
C ARG A 59 14.83 -19.59 -9.69
N ARG A 60 14.99 -18.90 -10.83
CA ARG A 60 15.75 -17.65 -10.95
C ARG A 60 15.25 -16.59 -9.96
N GLN A 61 13.94 -16.41 -9.86
CA GLN A 61 13.33 -15.44 -8.96
C GLN A 61 13.54 -15.81 -7.48
N LEU A 62 13.45 -17.10 -7.12
CA LEU A 62 13.71 -17.55 -5.76
C LEU A 62 15.18 -17.43 -5.37
N GLU A 63 16.10 -17.67 -6.31
CA GLU A 63 17.54 -17.41 -6.14
C GLU A 63 17.80 -15.93 -5.93
N LEU A 64 17.16 -15.06 -6.71
CA LEU A 64 17.24 -13.61 -6.52
C LEU A 64 16.71 -13.18 -5.14
N VAL A 65 15.57 -13.71 -4.68
CA VAL A 65 15.06 -13.41 -3.33
C VAL A 65 16.05 -13.83 -2.25
N THR A 66 16.71 -14.99 -2.42
CA THR A 66 17.74 -15.44 -1.47
C THR A 66 18.92 -14.46 -1.44
N GLU A 67 19.41 -14.03 -2.61
CA GLU A 67 20.46 -13.03 -2.73
C GLU A 67 20.06 -11.69 -2.08
N LEU A 68 18.82 -11.20 -2.36
CA LEU A 68 18.34 -9.95 -1.80
C LEU A 68 18.19 -10.00 -0.28
N ARG A 69 17.79 -11.14 0.29
CA ARG A 69 17.74 -11.34 1.74
C ARG A 69 19.13 -11.28 2.37
N ASP A 70 20.11 -11.94 1.75
CA ASP A 70 21.50 -11.90 2.21
C ASP A 70 22.08 -10.48 2.11
N PHE A 71 21.75 -9.76 1.04
CA PHE A 71 22.14 -8.36 0.89
C PHE A 71 21.48 -7.47 1.97
N ALA A 72 20.20 -7.67 2.25
CA ALA A 72 19.46 -6.93 3.27
C ALA A 72 20.08 -7.10 4.67
N GLU A 73 20.44 -8.33 5.03
CA GLU A 73 21.04 -8.64 6.33
C GLU A 73 22.47 -8.09 6.45
N ASN A 74 23.31 -8.39 5.46
CA ASN A 74 24.75 -8.15 5.57
C ASN A 74 25.19 -6.74 5.14
N LYS A 75 24.41 -6.07 4.26
CA LYS A 75 24.77 -4.75 3.70
C LYS A 75 23.85 -3.63 4.15
N LEU A 76 22.55 -3.94 4.40
CA LEU A 76 21.57 -2.92 4.78
C LEU A 76 21.31 -2.88 6.28
N SER A 77 21.85 -3.82 7.07
CA SER A 77 21.60 -3.95 8.52
C SER A 77 20.11 -4.12 8.86
N LEU A 78 19.33 -4.76 7.96
CA LEU A 78 17.91 -5.06 8.19
C LEU A 78 17.74 -6.35 8.98
N ASP A 79 16.69 -6.41 9.83
CA ASP A 79 16.27 -7.64 10.51
C ASP A 79 15.54 -8.57 9.53
N VAL A 80 16.27 -9.46 8.90
CA VAL A 80 15.73 -10.43 7.93
C VAL A 80 15.09 -11.63 8.61
N GLY A 81 15.77 -12.23 9.57
CA GLY A 81 15.33 -13.44 10.28
C GLY A 81 14.81 -14.52 9.32
N LYS A 82 13.60 -15.02 9.57
CA LYS A 82 12.94 -16.03 8.72
C LYS A 82 11.95 -15.44 7.71
N ALA A 83 11.81 -14.11 7.61
CA ALA A 83 10.91 -13.49 6.65
C ALA A 83 11.31 -13.87 5.21
N TYR A 84 10.33 -14.12 4.37
CA TYR A 84 10.50 -14.44 2.93
C TYR A 84 11.44 -15.63 2.65
N SER A 85 11.63 -16.55 3.63
CA SER A 85 12.40 -17.79 3.44
C SER A 85 11.56 -18.97 2.96
N LYS A 86 10.23 -18.81 2.94
CA LYS A 86 9.27 -19.80 2.49
C LYS A 86 8.37 -19.19 1.43
N TYR A 87 8.05 -19.97 0.42
CA TYR A 87 7.23 -19.58 -0.72
C TYR A 87 5.84 -20.20 -0.65
N LYS A 88 4.87 -19.47 -1.19
CA LYS A 88 3.54 -19.98 -1.48
C LYS A 88 3.01 -19.42 -2.79
N HIS A 89 2.58 -20.32 -3.67
CA HIS A 89 1.78 -19.95 -4.83
C HIS A 89 0.34 -19.66 -4.40
N ILE A 90 -0.21 -18.55 -4.91
CA ILE A 90 -1.62 -18.19 -4.75
C ILE A 90 -2.21 -17.84 -6.12
N ASP A 91 -3.39 -18.42 -6.45
CA ASP A 91 -4.06 -18.25 -7.75
C ASP A 91 -4.93 -16.98 -7.74
N ARG A 92 -4.28 -15.82 -7.55
CA ARG A 92 -4.98 -14.52 -7.55
C ARG A 92 -3.97 -13.39 -7.70
N SER A 93 -4.42 -12.21 -8.20
CA SER A 93 -3.57 -11.05 -8.49
C SER A 93 -3.05 -10.33 -7.25
N ALA A 94 -3.71 -10.48 -6.09
CA ALA A 94 -3.35 -9.77 -4.88
C ALA A 94 -3.35 -10.68 -3.65
N ALA A 95 -2.48 -10.41 -2.69
CA ALA A 95 -2.51 -11.02 -1.37
C ALA A 95 -3.72 -10.51 -0.57
N VAL A 96 -4.01 -9.21 -0.65
CA VAL A 96 -5.11 -8.53 0.04
C VAL A 96 -5.68 -7.43 -0.85
N TRP A 97 -7.01 -7.33 -0.94
CA TRP A 97 -7.70 -6.18 -1.53
C TRP A 97 -7.98 -5.16 -0.44
N VAL A 98 -7.54 -3.92 -0.67
CA VAL A 98 -7.56 -2.85 0.32
C VAL A 98 -8.55 -1.77 -0.09
N VAL A 99 -9.60 -1.58 0.70
CA VAL A 99 -10.66 -0.60 0.44
C VAL A 99 -10.32 0.70 1.16
N TYR A 100 -10.30 1.79 0.40
CA TYR A 100 -10.21 3.17 0.86
C TYR A 100 -11.51 3.88 0.56
N ALA A 101 -11.91 4.79 1.43
CA ALA A 101 -13.10 5.61 1.21
C ALA A 101 -12.86 7.05 1.67
N ALA A 102 -13.48 8.01 0.98
CA ALA A 102 -13.50 9.42 1.38
C ALA A 102 -14.90 9.98 1.13
N PRO A 103 -15.41 10.93 1.93
CA PRO A 103 -16.66 11.62 1.61
C PRO A 103 -16.57 12.30 0.24
N THR A 104 -17.70 12.43 -0.47
CA THR A 104 -17.78 12.96 -1.83
C THR A 104 -17.08 14.32 -2.00
N PHE A 105 -17.09 15.15 -0.95
CA PHE A 105 -16.43 16.47 -0.94
C PHE A 105 -15.40 16.57 0.18
N SER A 106 -14.52 15.56 0.27
CA SER A 106 -13.39 15.57 1.19
C SER A 106 -12.23 14.74 0.63
N THR A 107 -11.01 15.19 0.86
CA THR A 107 -9.79 14.42 0.59
C THR A 107 -9.26 13.69 1.83
N LYS A 108 -10.03 13.69 2.93
CA LYS A 108 -9.70 12.94 4.15
C LYS A 108 -10.26 11.52 4.03
N LEU A 109 -9.38 10.53 4.16
CA LEU A 109 -9.81 9.14 4.17
C LEU A 109 -10.62 8.82 5.43
N GLN A 110 -11.63 7.97 5.27
CA GLN A 110 -12.33 7.30 6.35
C GLN A 110 -11.35 6.44 7.15
N THR A 111 -11.50 6.44 8.48
CA THR A 111 -10.73 5.57 9.38
C THR A 111 -11.59 4.43 9.90
N TRP A 112 -10.96 3.29 10.15
CA TRP A 112 -11.55 2.12 10.81
C TRP A 112 -10.77 1.79 12.06
N LYS A 113 -11.48 1.56 13.16
CA LYS A 113 -10.88 1.16 14.45
C LYS A 113 -10.78 -0.36 14.54
N TYR A 114 -9.60 -0.83 14.88
CA TYR A 114 -9.32 -2.24 15.12
C TYR A 114 -8.84 -2.45 16.55
N PRO A 115 -9.35 -3.47 17.29
CA PRO A 115 -9.10 -3.62 18.71
C PRO A 115 -7.63 -3.70 19.12
N ILE A 116 -6.78 -4.27 18.26
CA ILE A 116 -5.36 -4.54 18.60
C ILE A 116 -4.42 -3.54 17.92
N VAL A 117 -4.69 -3.22 16.64
CA VAL A 117 -3.77 -2.46 15.80
C VAL A 117 -4.10 -0.97 15.71
N GLY A 118 -5.22 -0.52 16.31
CA GLY A 118 -5.60 0.90 16.35
C GLY A 118 -6.42 1.36 15.16
N GLU A 119 -6.23 2.60 14.71
CA GLU A 119 -6.96 3.20 13.59
C GLU A 119 -6.16 3.11 12.29
N TYR A 120 -6.84 2.68 11.22
CA TYR A 120 -6.28 2.63 9.87
C TYR A 120 -7.19 3.34 8.86
N GLN A 121 -6.59 3.97 7.87
CA GLN A 121 -7.30 4.67 6.79
C GLN A 121 -7.72 3.72 5.66
N SER A 122 -7.71 2.43 5.91
CA SER A 122 -8.07 1.39 4.95
C SER A 122 -8.65 0.16 5.61
N ARG A 123 -9.32 -0.68 4.81
CA ARG A 123 -9.87 -1.96 5.26
C ARG A 123 -9.50 -3.08 4.30
N GLY A 124 -8.75 -4.08 4.79
CA GLY A 124 -8.25 -5.20 4.00
C GLY A 124 -9.24 -6.37 3.90
N PHE A 125 -9.26 -7.03 2.74
CA PHE A 125 -10.05 -8.21 2.46
C PHE A 125 -9.21 -9.25 1.72
N PHE A 126 -9.28 -10.50 2.16
CA PHE A 126 -8.58 -11.63 1.52
C PHE A 126 -9.37 -12.23 0.33
N LYS A 127 -10.54 -11.71 0.00
CA LYS A 127 -11.36 -12.09 -1.17
C LYS A 127 -11.83 -10.84 -1.89
N GLU A 128 -11.52 -10.75 -3.18
CA GLU A 128 -11.90 -9.63 -4.04
C GLU A 128 -13.40 -9.33 -3.99
N ARG A 129 -14.24 -10.40 -4.09
CA ARG A 129 -15.70 -10.27 -4.01
C ARG A 129 -16.15 -9.52 -2.77
N MET A 130 -15.56 -9.81 -1.59
CA MET A 130 -15.92 -9.13 -0.35
C MET A 130 -15.49 -7.66 -0.32
N ALA A 131 -14.33 -7.34 -0.91
CA ALA A 131 -13.89 -5.96 -1.08
C ALA A 131 -14.85 -5.19 -1.99
N LYS A 132 -15.25 -5.77 -3.12
CA LYS A 132 -16.23 -5.19 -4.06
C LYS A 132 -17.61 -4.99 -3.42
N GLU A 133 -18.13 -5.99 -2.70
CA GLU A 133 -19.40 -5.89 -1.96
C GLU A 133 -19.35 -4.76 -0.92
N TYR A 134 -18.23 -4.65 -0.20
CA TYR A 134 -18.04 -3.60 0.80
C TYR A 134 -17.88 -2.21 0.16
N SER A 135 -17.15 -2.11 -0.94
CA SER A 135 -17.03 -0.91 -1.76
C SER A 135 -18.39 -0.40 -2.25
N ALA A 136 -19.21 -1.29 -2.82
CA ALA A 136 -20.55 -0.94 -3.28
C ALA A 136 -21.44 -0.42 -2.14
N LYS A 137 -21.33 -1.02 -0.94
CA LYS A 137 -22.03 -0.53 0.25
C LYS A 137 -21.60 0.90 0.62
N LEU A 138 -20.29 1.20 0.64
CA LEU A 138 -19.81 2.54 0.95
C LEU A 138 -20.21 3.54 -0.12
N HIS A 139 -20.17 3.15 -1.38
CA HIS A 139 -20.62 4.00 -2.49
C HIS A 139 -22.11 4.37 -2.34
N SER A 140 -22.97 3.41 -1.98
CA SER A 140 -24.40 3.69 -1.72
C SER A 140 -24.63 4.63 -0.51
N GLN A 141 -23.64 4.82 0.34
CA GLN A 141 -23.64 5.75 1.47
C GLN A 141 -23.06 7.14 1.12
N GLY A 142 -22.75 7.40 -0.16
CA GLY A 142 -22.23 8.68 -0.62
C GLY A 142 -20.74 8.86 -0.45
N PHE A 143 -19.96 7.77 -0.38
CA PHE A 143 -18.50 7.84 -0.38
C PHE A 143 -17.93 7.66 -1.78
N ASP A 144 -16.87 8.38 -2.09
CA ASP A 144 -15.89 7.98 -3.10
C ASP A 144 -15.14 6.77 -2.55
N VAL A 145 -14.99 5.72 -3.36
CA VAL A 145 -14.33 4.49 -2.91
C VAL A 145 -13.24 4.06 -3.91
N TYR A 146 -12.15 3.56 -3.39
CA TYR A 146 -11.07 2.96 -4.19
C TYR A 146 -10.69 1.61 -3.59
N VAL A 147 -10.55 0.61 -4.45
CA VAL A 147 -10.07 -0.72 -4.07
C VAL A 147 -8.69 -0.91 -4.68
N GLY A 148 -7.67 -0.91 -3.83
CA GLY A 148 -6.28 -1.20 -4.22
C GLY A 148 -5.95 -2.67 -4.03
N GLU A 149 -4.92 -3.14 -4.72
CA GLU A 149 -4.35 -4.48 -4.60
C GLU A 149 -3.01 -4.41 -3.86
N ALA A 150 -2.89 -5.18 -2.77
CA ALA A 150 -1.62 -5.38 -2.08
C ALA A 150 -1.03 -6.72 -2.52
N ILE A 151 0.13 -6.67 -3.17
CA ILE A 151 0.86 -7.86 -3.65
C ILE A 151 1.61 -8.57 -2.53
N ALA A 152 2.05 -7.80 -1.52
CA ALA A 152 2.73 -8.25 -0.32
C ALA A 152 1.74 -8.48 0.83
N TYR A 153 2.08 -9.37 1.75
CA TYR A 153 1.40 -9.54 3.02
C TYR A 153 2.44 -9.56 4.13
N SER A 154 2.46 -8.51 4.94
CA SER A 154 3.36 -8.37 6.08
C SER A 154 2.58 -8.38 7.39
N THR A 155 3.16 -9.02 8.39
CA THR A 155 2.66 -9.05 9.76
C THR A 155 3.46 -8.13 10.68
N LEU A 156 4.22 -7.21 10.12
CA LEU A 156 5.10 -6.28 10.85
C LEU A 156 6.07 -7.01 11.79
N GLY A 157 6.57 -8.17 11.35
CA GLY A 157 7.52 -8.97 12.13
C GLY A 157 6.92 -9.87 13.22
N TRP A 158 5.60 -9.86 13.43
CA TRP A 158 4.94 -10.77 14.39
C TRP A 158 5.04 -12.24 13.99
N PHE A 159 5.11 -12.51 12.69
CA PHE A 159 5.29 -13.86 12.12
C PHE A 159 6.38 -13.84 11.04
N SER A 160 6.78 -15.04 10.59
CA SER A 160 7.65 -15.17 9.42
C SER A 160 6.83 -14.99 8.16
N ASP A 161 6.84 -13.77 7.61
CA ASP A 161 6.05 -13.44 6.44
C ASP A 161 6.46 -14.30 5.23
N PRO A 162 5.49 -14.87 4.49
CA PRO A 162 5.78 -15.71 3.33
C PRO A 162 6.12 -14.87 2.10
N LEU A 163 6.97 -15.40 1.23
CA LEU A 163 7.06 -14.96 -0.15
C LEU A 163 5.87 -15.53 -0.92
N LEU A 164 4.98 -14.66 -1.40
CA LEU A 164 3.84 -15.05 -2.20
C LEU A 164 4.15 -14.95 -3.70
N SER A 165 3.48 -15.74 -4.56
CA SER A 165 3.66 -15.65 -6.01
C SER A 165 3.41 -14.25 -6.57
N THR A 166 2.50 -13.49 -5.96
CA THR A 166 2.20 -12.09 -6.33
C THR A 166 3.39 -11.14 -6.19
N PHE A 167 4.41 -11.48 -5.41
CA PHE A 167 5.66 -10.74 -5.31
C PHE A 167 6.55 -10.89 -6.55
N LEU A 168 6.41 -12.01 -7.28
CA LEU A 168 7.34 -12.41 -8.33
C LEU A 168 6.94 -11.90 -9.72
N ASP A 169 5.78 -11.26 -9.86
CA ASP A 169 5.25 -10.82 -11.16
C ASP A 169 5.90 -9.53 -11.69
N ASP A 170 6.73 -8.86 -10.89
CA ASP A 170 7.38 -7.59 -11.19
C ASP A 170 8.82 -7.76 -11.73
N SER A 171 9.42 -6.64 -12.14
CA SER A 171 10.86 -6.62 -12.47
C SER A 171 11.73 -6.89 -11.24
N ASP A 172 12.97 -7.32 -11.46
CA ASP A 172 13.94 -7.57 -10.37
C ASP A 172 14.10 -6.36 -9.43
N GLU A 173 14.08 -5.13 -9.97
CA GLU A 173 14.18 -3.90 -9.19
C GLU A 173 12.93 -3.64 -8.34
N GLU A 174 11.75 -3.97 -8.85
CA GLU A 174 10.49 -3.85 -8.11
C GLU A 174 10.37 -4.90 -7.03
N LEU A 175 10.74 -6.14 -7.35
CA LEU A 175 10.86 -7.21 -6.36
C LEU A 175 11.83 -6.83 -5.23
N ALA A 176 13.00 -6.30 -5.55
CA ALA A 176 13.97 -5.84 -4.57
C ALA A 176 13.43 -4.66 -3.74
N GLU A 177 12.79 -3.67 -4.38
CA GLU A 177 12.19 -2.53 -3.70
C GLU A 177 11.12 -2.97 -2.70
N THR A 178 10.21 -3.86 -3.11
CA THR A 178 9.15 -4.40 -2.25
C THR A 178 9.74 -5.20 -1.08
N LEU A 179 10.71 -6.09 -1.33
CA LEU A 179 11.34 -6.88 -0.29
C LEU A 179 12.06 -5.99 0.75
N PHE A 180 12.84 -5.01 0.31
CA PHE A 180 13.53 -4.09 1.22
C PHE A 180 12.56 -3.20 1.98
N HIS A 181 11.46 -2.77 1.36
CA HIS A 181 10.39 -2.01 2.01
C HIS A 181 9.78 -2.79 3.19
N GLU A 182 9.37 -4.03 2.96
CA GLU A 182 8.77 -4.87 3.99
C GLU A 182 9.76 -5.24 5.11
N LEU A 183 11.02 -5.51 4.76
CA LEU A 183 12.08 -5.75 5.74
C LEU A 183 12.43 -4.50 6.56
N THR A 184 12.23 -3.32 5.99
CA THR A 184 12.39 -2.06 6.73
C THR A 184 11.34 -1.92 7.82
N HIS A 185 10.07 -2.22 7.54
CA HIS A 185 9.00 -2.24 8.54
C HIS A 185 9.27 -3.26 9.66
N ARG A 186 9.85 -4.41 9.31
CA ARG A 186 10.25 -5.41 10.29
C ARG A 186 11.38 -4.91 11.19
N THR A 187 12.31 -4.11 10.66
CA THR A 187 13.47 -3.60 11.37
C THR A 187 13.12 -2.46 12.32
N TYR A 188 12.23 -1.57 11.88
CA TYR A 188 11.74 -0.46 12.69
C TYR A 188 10.35 0.00 12.26
N TYR A 189 9.46 0.14 13.24
CA TYR A 189 8.08 0.57 13.03
C TYR A 189 7.62 1.47 14.18
N LEU A 190 7.28 2.73 13.88
CA LEU A 190 6.75 3.70 14.82
C LEU A 190 5.23 3.51 14.94
N LYS A 191 4.76 3.04 16.11
CA LYS A 191 3.35 2.76 16.32
C LYS A 191 2.50 4.03 16.21
N GLY A 192 1.49 3.98 15.33
CA GLY A 192 0.51 5.06 15.16
C GLY A 192 0.85 6.10 14.11
N ASP A 193 2.05 6.14 13.54
CA ASP A 193 2.40 7.05 12.44
C ASP A 193 2.62 6.27 11.13
N THR A 194 1.52 5.94 10.44
CA THR A 194 1.56 5.26 9.14
C THR A 194 2.33 6.07 8.11
N MET A 195 2.18 7.41 8.10
CA MET A 195 2.88 8.28 7.14
C MET A 195 4.39 8.22 7.33
N PHE A 196 4.86 8.23 8.57
CA PHE A 196 6.27 8.04 8.90
C PHE A 196 6.76 6.70 8.38
N ASN A 197 6.10 5.62 8.77
CA ASN A 197 6.52 4.25 8.45
C ASN A 197 6.60 4.00 6.96
N GLU A 198 5.56 4.35 6.20
CA GLU A 198 5.53 4.15 4.75
C GLU A 198 6.55 5.03 4.01
N SER A 199 6.70 6.30 4.43
CA SER A 199 7.69 7.20 3.81
C SER A 199 9.12 6.75 4.10
N PHE A 200 9.39 6.31 5.32
CA PHE A 200 10.69 5.77 5.72
C PHE A 200 11.02 4.50 4.93
N ALA A 201 10.11 3.50 4.95
CA ALA A 201 10.33 2.24 4.26
C ALA A 201 10.51 2.44 2.74
N THR A 202 9.70 3.31 2.13
CA THR A 202 9.83 3.65 0.70
C THR A 202 11.18 4.31 0.40
N ALA A 203 11.58 5.32 1.17
CA ALA A 203 12.85 6.01 0.96
C ALA A 203 14.04 5.05 1.10
N PHE A 204 14.06 4.26 2.18
CA PHE A 204 15.13 3.31 2.42
C PHE A 204 15.19 2.20 1.37
N ALA A 205 14.05 1.62 0.98
CA ALA A 205 14.00 0.62 -0.08
C ALA A 205 14.56 1.14 -1.41
N GLN A 206 14.19 2.37 -1.80
CA GLN A 206 14.70 2.99 -3.02
C GLN A 206 16.22 3.22 -3.00
N LYS A 207 16.78 3.63 -1.87
CA LYS A 207 18.23 3.76 -1.68
C LYS A 207 18.91 2.39 -1.68
N SER A 208 18.29 1.40 -1.05
CA SER A 208 18.79 0.02 -0.99
C SER A 208 18.88 -0.64 -2.36
N VAL A 209 17.88 -0.45 -3.23
CA VAL A 209 17.94 -0.93 -4.63
C VAL A 209 19.09 -0.26 -5.39
N GLN A 210 19.31 1.04 -5.19
CA GLN A 210 20.41 1.74 -5.84
C GLN A 210 21.78 1.21 -5.36
N LEU A 211 21.96 0.93 -4.07
CA LEU A 211 23.16 0.31 -3.52
C LEU A 211 23.38 -1.08 -4.09
N TRP A 212 22.34 -1.91 -4.12
CA TRP A 212 22.38 -3.28 -4.67
C TRP A 212 22.83 -3.28 -6.12
N LEU A 213 22.22 -2.43 -6.98
CA LEU A 213 22.59 -2.32 -8.39
C LEU A 213 24.02 -1.81 -8.58
N LYS A 214 24.46 -0.86 -7.74
CA LYS A 214 25.83 -0.33 -7.76
C LYS A 214 26.85 -1.40 -7.37
N GLU A 215 26.59 -2.16 -6.30
CA GLU A 215 27.50 -3.23 -5.85
C GLU A 215 27.64 -4.34 -6.90
N LYS A 216 26.57 -4.60 -7.65
CA LYS A 216 26.58 -5.54 -8.77
C LYS A 216 27.21 -4.98 -10.06
N GLY A 217 27.70 -3.75 -10.07
CA GLY A 217 28.26 -3.09 -11.27
C GLY A 217 27.23 -2.89 -12.38
N GLN A 218 25.94 -2.82 -12.07
CA GLN A 218 24.85 -2.74 -13.06
C GLN A 218 24.46 -1.29 -13.38
N GLU A 219 25.40 -0.46 -13.76
CA GLU A 219 25.23 0.99 -13.95
C GLU A 219 24.06 1.35 -14.91
N LYS A 220 23.86 0.58 -15.99
CA LYS A 220 22.74 0.82 -16.93
C LYS A 220 21.38 0.59 -16.28
N ARG A 221 21.25 -0.41 -15.42
CA ARG A 221 20.01 -0.69 -14.67
C ARG A 221 19.81 0.37 -13.60
N LEU A 222 20.87 0.76 -12.89
CA LEU A 222 20.86 1.82 -11.90
C LEU A 222 20.35 3.13 -12.49
N GLU A 223 20.84 3.53 -13.66
CA GLU A 223 20.39 4.76 -14.32
C GLU A 223 18.91 4.67 -14.75
N LYS A 224 18.47 3.53 -15.31
CA LYS A 224 17.05 3.31 -15.62
C LYS A 224 16.16 3.39 -14.38
N TYR A 225 16.61 2.83 -13.26
CA TYR A 225 15.90 2.86 -12.00
C TYR A 225 15.80 4.29 -11.45
N ARG A 226 16.90 5.07 -11.48
CA ARG A 226 16.89 6.50 -11.10
C ARG A 226 15.91 7.32 -11.96
N GLN A 227 15.86 7.07 -13.26
CA GLN A 227 14.88 7.72 -14.14
C GLN A 227 13.44 7.32 -13.78
N LYS A 228 13.21 6.05 -13.37
CA LYS A 228 11.91 5.60 -12.87
C LYS A 228 11.52 6.36 -11.59
N LEU A 229 12.44 6.52 -10.64
CA LEU A 229 12.21 7.29 -9.42
C LEU A 229 11.85 8.76 -9.71
N LYS A 230 12.56 9.43 -10.63
CA LYS A 230 12.23 10.80 -11.05
C LYS A 230 10.79 10.90 -11.59
N ARG A 231 10.36 9.95 -12.41
CA ARG A 231 8.97 9.93 -12.92
C ARG A 231 7.96 9.70 -11.79
N ARG A 232 8.26 8.84 -10.84
CA ARG A 232 7.43 8.64 -9.64
C ARG A 232 7.32 9.92 -8.80
N ASP A 233 8.42 10.68 -8.67
CA ASP A 233 8.42 11.95 -7.95
C ASP A 233 7.60 13.03 -8.67
N GLU A 234 7.72 13.16 -10.00
CA GLU A 234 6.89 14.07 -10.80
C GLU A 234 5.39 13.74 -10.65
N PHE A 235 5.04 12.46 -10.69
CA PHE A 235 3.66 12.02 -10.53
C PHE A 235 3.15 12.24 -9.09
N ARG A 236 3.99 12.01 -8.08
CA ARG A 236 3.69 12.27 -6.67
C ARG A 236 3.38 13.74 -6.43
N SER A 237 4.17 14.64 -7.00
CA SER A 237 3.94 16.09 -6.92
C SER A 237 2.58 16.44 -7.52
N LEU A 238 2.24 15.92 -8.70
CA LEU A 238 0.94 16.12 -9.33
C LEU A 238 -0.22 15.61 -8.47
N LEU A 239 -0.09 14.43 -7.86
CA LEU A 239 -1.10 13.89 -6.94
C LEU A 239 -1.32 14.80 -5.73
N GLN A 240 -0.22 15.30 -5.13
CA GLN A 240 -0.29 16.17 -3.97
C GLN A 240 -0.90 17.54 -4.32
N GLU A 241 -0.53 18.13 -5.45
CA GLU A 241 -1.11 19.37 -5.96
C GLU A 241 -2.61 19.20 -6.21
N THR A 242 -3.01 18.11 -6.85
CA THR A 242 -4.44 17.80 -7.10
C THR A 242 -5.21 17.63 -5.80
N LYS A 243 -4.67 16.89 -4.84
CA LYS A 243 -5.28 16.70 -3.52
C LYS A 243 -5.46 18.03 -2.78
N ASN A 244 -4.42 18.88 -2.81
CA ASN A 244 -4.48 20.21 -2.18
C ASN A 244 -5.51 21.10 -2.87
N GLY A 245 -5.56 21.11 -4.21
CA GLY A 245 -6.56 21.85 -4.99
C GLY A 245 -7.98 21.42 -4.67
N LEU A 246 -8.25 20.11 -4.63
CA LEU A 246 -9.55 19.57 -4.21
C LEU A 246 -9.91 19.99 -2.77
N SER A 247 -8.95 19.90 -1.84
CA SER A 247 -9.15 20.32 -0.45
C SER A 247 -9.51 21.80 -0.36
N LEU A 248 -8.88 22.67 -1.15
CA LEU A 248 -9.21 24.09 -1.19
C LEU A 248 -10.62 24.34 -1.77
N ILE A 249 -11.02 23.63 -2.82
CA ILE A 249 -12.37 23.69 -3.37
C ILE A 249 -13.40 23.37 -2.28
N TYR A 250 -13.20 22.29 -1.53
CA TYR A 250 -14.16 21.87 -0.51
C TYR A 250 -14.17 22.76 0.74
N ASN A 251 -13.00 23.26 1.17
CA ASN A 251 -12.91 24.13 2.34
C ASN A 251 -13.48 25.54 2.08
N ASN A 252 -13.49 25.98 0.83
CA ASN A 252 -14.01 27.30 0.41
C ASN A 252 -15.43 27.21 -0.17
N ALA A 253 -16.14 26.13 0.09
CA ALA A 253 -17.47 25.87 -0.48
C ALA A 253 -18.56 26.86 -0.05
N ASN A 254 -18.36 27.56 1.08
CA ASN A 254 -19.29 28.55 1.72
C ASN A 254 -20.78 28.29 1.43
N ASN A 255 -21.33 28.87 0.35
CA ASN A 255 -22.73 28.77 -0.08
C ASN A 255 -22.86 28.06 -1.44
N ASP A 256 -21.82 27.35 -1.90
CA ASP A 256 -21.88 26.60 -3.16
C ASP A 256 -22.90 25.45 -3.05
N SER A 257 -23.74 25.30 -4.07
CA SER A 257 -24.62 24.12 -4.16
C SER A 257 -23.80 22.86 -4.43
N GLU A 258 -24.35 21.72 -4.07
CA GLU A 258 -23.73 20.42 -4.33
C GLU A 258 -23.37 20.24 -5.83
N ALA A 259 -24.24 20.72 -6.72
CA ALA A 259 -23.99 20.69 -8.17
C ALA A 259 -22.75 21.50 -8.59
N ILE A 260 -22.53 22.67 -7.96
CA ILE A 260 -21.34 23.50 -8.20
C ILE A 260 -20.08 22.77 -7.72
N LEU A 261 -20.12 22.21 -6.52
CA LEU A 261 -18.99 21.45 -5.97
C LEU A 261 -18.66 20.23 -6.81
N GLN A 262 -19.67 19.49 -7.25
CA GLN A 262 -19.50 18.34 -8.13
C GLN A 262 -18.85 18.73 -9.45
N LYS A 263 -19.27 19.84 -10.05
CA LYS A 263 -18.65 20.37 -11.27
C LYS A 263 -17.19 20.72 -11.05
N ARG A 264 -16.85 21.48 -10.00
CA ARG A 264 -15.46 21.88 -9.66
C ARG A 264 -14.57 20.64 -9.41
N LYS A 265 -15.09 19.63 -8.72
CA LYS A 265 -14.42 18.34 -8.52
C LYS A 265 -14.11 17.67 -9.85
N GLN A 266 -15.11 17.56 -10.75
CA GLN A 266 -14.94 16.97 -12.07
C GLN A 266 -13.92 17.74 -12.91
N ASP A 267 -13.98 19.07 -12.93
CA ASP A 267 -13.04 19.91 -13.68
C ASP A 267 -11.59 19.70 -13.17
N SER A 268 -11.39 19.62 -11.84
CA SER A 268 -10.10 19.34 -11.23
C SER A 268 -9.56 17.94 -11.61
N ILE A 269 -10.41 16.90 -11.59
CA ILE A 269 -10.04 15.55 -12.01
C ILE A 269 -9.72 15.49 -13.50
N GLN A 270 -10.44 16.20 -14.35
CA GLN A 270 -10.15 16.26 -15.78
C GLN A 270 -8.80 16.95 -16.05
N SER A 271 -8.50 18.03 -15.35
CA SER A 271 -7.19 18.69 -15.40
C SER A 271 -6.05 17.76 -14.97
N PHE A 272 -6.25 17.03 -13.88
CA PHE A 272 -5.31 16.00 -13.43
C PHE A 272 -5.07 14.93 -14.52
N LYS A 273 -6.12 14.37 -15.11
CA LYS A 273 -6.01 13.38 -16.20
C LYS A 273 -5.29 13.93 -17.42
N ALA A 274 -5.58 15.17 -17.82
CA ALA A 274 -4.89 15.85 -18.92
C ALA A 274 -3.39 15.99 -18.63
N THR A 275 -3.01 16.33 -17.38
CA THR A 275 -1.61 16.41 -16.98
C THR A 275 -0.95 15.03 -16.96
N CYS A 276 -1.64 13.96 -16.54
CA CYS A 276 -1.14 12.59 -16.64
C CYS A 276 -0.82 12.19 -18.10
N ILE A 277 -1.69 12.56 -19.04
CA ILE A 277 -1.45 12.36 -20.48
C ILE A 277 -0.19 13.11 -20.95
N ALA A 278 -0.02 14.36 -20.53
CA ALA A 278 1.17 15.17 -20.85
C ALA A 278 2.45 14.54 -20.26
N LEU A 279 2.43 14.09 -19.01
CA LEU A 279 3.55 13.39 -18.37
C LEU A 279 3.89 12.08 -19.10
N ARG A 280 2.89 11.28 -19.45
CA ARG A 280 3.06 10.05 -20.25
C ARG A 280 3.79 10.32 -21.56
N LYS A 281 3.40 11.37 -22.28
CA LYS A 281 4.05 11.82 -23.51
C LYS A 281 5.48 12.31 -23.27
N LYS A 282 5.71 13.16 -22.23
CA LYS A 282 7.03 13.67 -21.83
C LYS A 282 7.98 12.53 -21.52
N TRP A 283 7.53 11.49 -20.83
CA TRP A 283 8.35 10.34 -20.46
C TRP A 283 8.58 9.34 -21.59
N ASN A 284 7.89 9.48 -22.70
CA ASN A 284 7.85 8.49 -23.79
C ASN A 284 7.54 7.07 -23.26
N LYS A 285 6.52 6.95 -22.42
CA LYS A 285 6.06 5.72 -21.74
C LYS A 285 4.56 5.51 -21.97
N PRO A 286 4.16 4.95 -23.15
CA PRO A 286 2.75 4.90 -23.55
C PRO A 286 1.84 4.12 -22.59
N LYS A 287 2.38 3.13 -21.88
CA LYS A 287 1.64 2.32 -20.90
C LYS A 287 1.69 2.84 -19.46
N SER A 288 2.43 3.93 -19.17
CA SER A 288 2.44 4.48 -17.82
C SER A 288 1.16 5.26 -17.51
N LEU A 289 0.74 5.25 -16.26
CA LEU A 289 -0.44 5.97 -15.77
C LEU A 289 -1.78 5.56 -16.40
N GLU A 290 -1.89 4.37 -17.03
CA GLU A 290 -3.14 3.88 -17.63
C GLU A 290 -4.28 3.88 -16.60
N SER A 291 -4.09 3.28 -15.43
CA SER A 291 -5.11 3.25 -14.38
C SER A 291 -5.56 4.63 -13.87
N TRP A 292 -4.75 5.68 -14.09
CA TRP A 292 -5.08 7.06 -13.74
C TRP A 292 -5.77 7.83 -14.86
N ILE A 293 -5.59 7.40 -16.10
CA ILE A 293 -6.16 8.04 -17.27
C ILE A 293 -7.49 7.39 -17.64
N ASP A 294 -7.52 6.06 -17.71
CA ASP A 294 -8.60 5.29 -18.30
C ASP A 294 -9.65 4.83 -17.26
N GLU A 295 -9.23 4.66 -16.00
CA GLU A 295 -10.14 4.28 -14.92
C GLU A 295 -10.77 5.51 -14.23
N GLU A 296 -11.73 5.24 -13.34
CA GLU A 296 -12.30 6.24 -12.46
C GLU A 296 -11.24 6.80 -11.50
N VAL A 297 -11.16 8.13 -11.42
CA VAL A 297 -10.36 8.85 -10.44
C VAL A 297 -11.32 9.62 -9.53
N ASN A 298 -11.16 9.42 -8.22
CA ASN A 298 -11.99 10.06 -7.21
C ASN A 298 -11.15 10.45 -5.98
N ASN A 299 -11.77 11.07 -4.98
CA ASN A 299 -11.08 11.53 -3.79
C ASN A 299 -10.36 10.41 -3.03
N ALA A 300 -10.97 9.22 -2.95
CA ALA A 300 -10.38 8.09 -2.25
C ALA A 300 -9.11 7.59 -2.95
N LYS A 301 -9.12 7.49 -4.30
CA LYS A 301 -7.95 7.05 -5.09
C LYS A 301 -6.81 8.07 -4.97
N ILE A 302 -7.10 9.38 -5.10
CA ILE A 302 -6.11 10.44 -4.95
C ILE A 302 -5.54 10.46 -3.53
N ALA A 303 -6.40 10.42 -2.51
CA ALA A 303 -5.97 10.46 -1.13
C ALA A 303 -5.14 9.23 -0.75
N ALA A 304 -5.59 8.02 -1.06
CA ALA A 304 -4.86 6.78 -0.77
C ALA A 304 -3.45 6.79 -1.38
N SER A 305 -3.32 7.26 -2.61
CA SER A 305 -2.03 7.28 -3.32
C SER A 305 -1.10 8.42 -2.89
N SER A 306 -1.62 9.47 -2.22
CA SER A 306 -0.82 10.64 -1.80
C SER A 306 -0.35 10.60 -0.35
N VAL A 307 -1.06 9.89 0.55
CA VAL A 307 -0.80 9.96 2.01
C VAL A 307 0.55 9.34 2.39
N TYR A 308 0.92 8.25 1.75
CA TYR A 308 2.04 7.41 2.19
C TYR A 308 3.44 7.93 1.83
N LEU A 309 3.56 9.05 1.11
CA LEU A 309 4.82 9.44 0.49
C LEU A 309 5.28 10.88 0.81
N LEU A 310 4.58 11.57 1.70
CA LEU A 310 4.85 13.00 1.97
C LEU A 310 6.22 13.24 2.64
N LYS A 311 6.68 12.32 3.47
CA LYS A 311 7.96 12.46 4.18
C LYS A 311 9.15 11.82 3.43
N VAL A 312 8.98 11.23 2.24
CA VAL A 312 10.08 10.63 1.46
C VAL A 312 11.21 11.63 1.18
N PRO A 313 10.96 12.91 0.80
CA PRO A 313 12.05 13.87 0.64
C PRO A 313 12.86 14.11 1.92
N TYR A 314 12.20 14.15 3.08
CA TYR A 314 12.86 14.26 4.39
C TYR A 314 13.79 13.07 4.66
N PHE A 315 13.30 11.86 4.45
CA PHE A 315 14.10 10.64 4.62
C PHE A 315 15.25 10.53 3.61
N ASN A 316 15.08 11.06 2.41
CA ASN A 316 16.16 11.17 1.44
C ASN A 316 17.27 12.14 1.92
N GLN A 317 16.91 13.27 2.56
CA GLN A 317 17.91 14.20 3.16
C GLN A 317 18.64 13.53 4.32
N LEU A 318 17.92 12.81 5.18
CA LEU A 318 18.50 12.06 6.28
C LEU A 318 19.52 11.00 5.79
N TRP A 319 19.22 10.34 4.66
CA TRP A 319 20.14 9.42 4.01
C TRP A 319 21.47 10.07 3.60
N GLU A 320 21.42 11.28 3.05
CA GLU A 320 22.65 12.03 2.71
C GLU A 320 23.42 12.45 3.98
N GLN A 321 22.70 12.85 5.05
CA GLN A 321 23.31 13.16 6.36
C GLN A 321 23.98 11.94 7.01
N ALA A 322 23.46 10.75 6.78
CA ALA A 322 24.04 9.49 7.19
C ALA A 322 25.26 9.06 6.33
N ASN A 323 25.75 9.92 5.42
CA ASN A 323 26.80 9.60 4.44
C ASN A 323 26.46 8.37 3.59
N GLN A 324 25.20 8.14 3.32
CA GLN A 324 24.69 6.99 2.55
C GLN A 324 25.03 5.63 3.17
N ASP A 325 25.31 5.61 4.47
CA ASP A 325 25.57 4.39 5.24
C ASP A 325 24.26 3.85 5.85
N PRO A 326 23.85 2.60 5.50
CA PRO A 326 22.57 2.04 5.95
C PRO A 326 22.44 1.95 7.47
N LYS A 327 23.49 1.55 8.16
CA LYS A 327 23.46 1.37 9.62
C LYS A 327 23.29 2.70 10.33
N THR A 328 24.11 3.69 9.98
CA THR A 328 24.01 5.06 10.52
C THR A 328 22.65 5.66 10.25
N TYR A 329 22.11 5.45 9.04
CA TYR A 329 20.78 5.93 8.67
C TYR A 329 19.68 5.33 9.57
N LEU A 330 19.68 4.00 9.78
CA LEU A 330 18.73 3.33 10.66
C LEU A 330 18.84 3.82 12.12
N GLU A 331 20.05 4.05 12.61
CA GLU A 331 20.27 4.61 13.95
C GLU A 331 19.69 6.03 14.06
N MET A 332 19.93 6.90 13.08
CA MET A 332 19.35 8.24 13.05
C MET A 332 17.82 8.22 13.00
N VAL A 333 17.21 7.35 12.19
CA VAL A 333 15.74 7.22 12.11
C VAL A 333 15.13 6.84 13.47
N LYS A 334 15.77 5.95 14.20
CA LYS A 334 15.31 5.54 15.55
C LYS A 334 15.34 6.66 16.59
N THR A 335 16.09 7.73 16.34
CA THR A 335 16.15 8.90 17.26
C THR A 335 15.08 9.96 16.94
N LEU A 336 14.24 9.75 15.93
CA LEU A 336 13.20 10.70 15.51
C LEU A 336 11.88 10.54 16.29
N GLU A 337 11.85 9.78 17.37
CA GLU A 337 10.66 9.57 18.24
C GLU A 337 10.23 10.84 18.99
#